data_60a008c415fe8da9e6751f75c0ed5d65
#
_entry.id   60a008c415fe8da9e6751f75c0ed5d65
#
_cell.length_a   1.000
_cell.length_b   1.000
_cell.length_c   1.000
_cell.angle_alpha   90.00
_cell.angle_beta   90.00
_cell.angle_gamma   90.00
#
_symmetry.space_group_name_H-M   'P 1'
#
loop_
_entity.id
_entity.type
_entity.pdbx_description
1 polymer ?
#
loop_
_entity_poly.entity_id
_entity_poly.type
_entity_poly.pdbx_seq_one_letter_code
_entity_poly.pdbx_strand_id
1 'polypeptide(L)'
;MTVFQKISKYAVIFVKYFSLLFFSFVAVLPIISCVITAFKTDTEYQQTNVMVFPESWLNFENFVQAFQRANMGRAFINSAIVLVCVLLVSTLVGTQLAYVLNRFKFPGNGLIRNLFLFASLLPGVAMQISVYEIMYKLGFINSLLGYIIMMCGTDVISIYIYIQFFENIPVSLDESGVMDGASYFTIFYRILLPLLKPAIVTSCILKGVGTYNEYYSANLYLQDKKMLPTVATSLYTFVGPLGSKYNLICAGVIISLLPALLIFITCQKQIYSGLTSGAVKG
;
A
#
# COMPACT_ATOMS: atom_id res chain seq x y z
N MET A 1 26.24 -6.07 -40.69
CA MET A 1 24.78 -6.04 -40.51
C MET A 1 24.10 -5.83 -41.84
N THR A 2 23.33 -6.76 -42.32
CA THR A 2 22.57 -6.63 -43.56
C THR A 2 21.48 -5.58 -43.39
N VAL A 3 21.05 -4.96 -44.51
CA VAL A 3 20.00 -3.93 -44.56
C VAL A 3 18.73 -4.44 -43.84
N PHE A 4 18.40 -5.70 -43.99
CA PHE A 4 17.28 -6.38 -43.35
C PHE A 4 17.41 -6.40 -41.82
N GLN A 5 18.60 -6.64 -41.26
CA GLN A 5 18.85 -6.62 -39.81
C GLN A 5 18.73 -5.21 -39.23
N LYS A 6 19.10 -4.18 -39.98
CA LYS A 6 18.91 -2.77 -39.57
C LYS A 6 17.42 -2.41 -39.51
N ILE A 7 16.65 -2.74 -40.58
CA ILE A 7 15.21 -2.49 -40.65
C ILE A 7 14.48 -3.21 -39.50
N SER A 8 14.78 -4.50 -39.26
CA SER A 8 14.19 -5.25 -38.14
C SER A 8 14.51 -4.62 -36.81
N LYS A 9 15.74 -4.16 -36.57
CA LYS A 9 16.12 -3.47 -35.32
C LYS A 9 15.33 -2.17 -35.10
N TYR A 10 15.18 -1.34 -36.13
CA TYR A 10 14.41 -0.09 -36.05
C TYR A 10 12.91 -0.38 -35.85
N ALA A 11 12.35 -1.39 -36.48
CA ALA A 11 10.97 -1.80 -36.31
C ALA A 11 10.70 -2.26 -34.87
N VAL A 12 11.59 -3.07 -34.29
CA VAL A 12 11.50 -3.51 -32.88
C VAL A 12 11.60 -2.31 -31.91
N ILE A 13 12.51 -1.37 -32.16
CA ILE A 13 12.65 -0.16 -31.36
C ILE A 13 11.38 0.69 -31.44
N PHE A 14 10.84 0.88 -32.65
CA PHE A 14 9.61 1.64 -32.87
C PHE A 14 8.43 1.01 -32.12
N VAL A 15 8.21 -0.30 -32.28
CA VAL A 15 7.13 -1.03 -31.57
C VAL A 15 7.29 -0.91 -30.05
N LYS A 16 8.52 -1.04 -29.55
CA LYS A 16 8.81 -0.89 -28.12
C LYS A 16 8.43 0.50 -27.59
N TYR A 17 8.89 1.56 -28.23
CA TYR A 17 8.59 2.92 -27.76
C TYR A 17 7.14 3.32 -28.01
N PHE A 18 6.55 2.89 -29.13
CA PHE A 18 5.13 3.09 -29.39
C PHE A 18 4.26 2.43 -28.34
N SER A 19 4.51 1.16 -28.02
CA SER A 19 3.75 0.45 -26.97
C SER A 19 3.93 1.11 -25.61
N LEU A 20 5.14 1.51 -25.23
CA LEU A 20 5.39 2.22 -23.97
C LEU A 20 4.61 3.55 -23.91
N LEU A 21 4.64 4.36 -24.95
CA LEU A 21 3.90 5.63 -25.01
C LEU A 21 2.38 5.39 -24.98
N PHE A 22 1.89 4.43 -25.75
CA PHE A 22 0.47 4.10 -25.80
C PHE A 22 -0.06 3.65 -24.43
N PHE A 23 0.60 2.68 -23.80
CA PHE A 23 0.17 2.20 -22.48
C PHE A 23 0.36 3.23 -21.37
N SER A 24 1.41 4.08 -21.47
CA SER A 24 1.57 5.21 -20.55
C SER A 24 0.44 6.22 -20.68
N PHE A 25 0.04 6.54 -21.91
CA PHE A 25 -1.09 7.43 -22.17
C PHE A 25 -2.39 6.86 -21.61
N VAL A 26 -2.69 5.59 -21.89
CA VAL A 26 -3.87 4.90 -21.36
C VAL A 26 -3.89 4.90 -19.83
N ALA A 27 -2.73 4.68 -19.19
CA ALA A 27 -2.61 4.69 -17.72
C ALA A 27 -2.84 6.08 -17.11
N VAL A 28 -2.44 7.14 -17.79
CA VAL A 28 -2.57 8.54 -17.30
C VAL A 28 -3.96 9.11 -17.59
N LEU A 29 -4.68 8.58 -18.59
CA LEU A 29 -5.97 9.08 -19.05
C LEU A 29 -7.04 9.20 -17.92
N PRO A 30 -7.21 8.22 -17.01
CA PRO A 30 -8.14 8.36 -15.88
C PRO A 30 -7.74 9.51 -14.93
N ILE A 31 -6.44 9.74 -14.73
CA ILE A 31 -5.94 10.83 -13.88
C ILE A 31 -6.25 12.18 -14.53
N ILE A 32 -6.03 12.31 -15.83
CA ILE A 32 -6.38 13.53 -16.60
C ILE A 32 -7.88 13.79 -16.50
N SER A 33 -8.71 12.79 -16.73
CA SER A 33 -10.17 12.90 -16.62
C SER A 33 -10.59 13.34 -15.21
N CYS A 34 -9.96 12.77 -14.17
CA CYS A 34 -10.22 13.14 -12.79
C CYS A 34 -9.84 14.60 -12.51
N VAL A 35 -8.68 15.06 -13.01
CA VAL A 35 -8.24 16.46 -12.88
C VAL A 35 -9.22 17.40 -13.58
N ILE A 36 -9.60 17.13 -14.83
CA ILE A 36 -10.57 17.92 -15.57
C ILE A 36 -11.89 18.02 -14.81
N THR A 37 -12.41 16.90 -14.34
CA THR A 37 -13.69 16.81 -13.62
C THR A 37 -13.66 17.54 -12.30
N ALA A 38 -12.54 17.54 -11.58
CA ALA A 38 -12.41 18.21 -10.29
C ALA A 38 -12.58 19.73 -10.35
N PHE A 39 -12.29 20.35 -11.49
CA PHE A 39 -12.46 21.80 -11.69
C PHE A 39 -13.83 22.19 -12.27
N LYS A 40 -14.66 21.23 -12.72
CA LYS A 40 -16.00 21.51 -13.25
C LYS A 40 -17.00 21.82 -12.17
N THR A 41 -17.93 22.72 -12.46
CA THR A 41 -19.14 22.90 -11.65
C THR A 41 -20.06 21.67 -11.80
N ASP A 42 -21.05 21.52 -10.91
CA ASP A 42 -22.07 20.44 -11.02
C ASP A 42 -22.81 20.51 -12.37
N THR A 43 -23.17 21.72 -12.80
CA THR A 43 -23.87 21.96 -14.07
C THR A 43 -23.01 21.61 -15.28
N GLU A 44 -21.76 22.05 -15.31
CA GLU A 44 -20.81 21.67 -16.36
C GLU A 44 -20.60 20.16 -16.47
N TYR A 45 -20.44 19.49 -15.32
CA TYR A 45 -20.24 18.05 -15.29
C TYR A 45 -21.45 17.30 -15.90
N GLN A 46 -22.67 17.78 -15.61
CA GLN A 46 -23.88 17.14 -16.14
C GLN A 46 -24.13 17.44 -17.62
N GLN A 47 -23.68 18.58 -18.12
CA GLN A 47 -23.93 19.05 -19.48
C GLN A 47 -22.81 18.74 -20.47
N THR A 48 -21.61 18.39 -19.98
CA THR A 48 -20.44 18.19 -20.85
C THR A 48 -19.83 16.80 -20.67
N ASN A 49 -19.13 16.33 -21.69
CA ASN A 49 -18.34 15.11 -21.58
C ASN A 49 -17.18 15.28 -20.58
N VAL A 50 -16.79 14.19 -19.91
CA VAL A 50 -15.69 14.18 -18.90
C VAL A 50 -14.35 14.68 -19.44
N MET A 51 -14.09 14.59 -20.75
CA MET A 51 -12.84 15.03 -21.38
C MET A 51 -12.91 16.48 -21.91
N VAL A 52 -14.05 17.13 -21.85
CA VAL A 52 -14.15 18.58 -22.19
C VAL A 52 -13.52 19.38 -21.06
N PHE A 53 -12.65 20.33 -21.39
CA PHE A 53 -12.00 21.17 -20.40
C PHE A 53 -13.02 22.01 -19.59
N PRO A 54 -12.73 22.30 -18.31
CA PRO A 54 -13.59 23.13 -17.48
C PRO A 54 -13.59 24.57 -18.01
N GLU A 55 -14.67 25.29 -17.81
CA GLU A 55 -14.76 26.71 -18.12
C GLU A 55 -13.73 27.54 -17.36
N SER A 56 -13.39 27.11 -16.15
CA SER A 56 -12.38 27.78 -15.34
C SER A 56 -11.49 26.78 -14.59
N TRP A 57 -10.20 26.87 -14.78
CA TRP A 57 -9.19 26.16 -13.99
C TRP A 57 -8.92 26.78 -12.61
N LEU A 58 -9.58 27.87 -12.28
CA LEU A 58 -9.48 28.54 -10.97
C LEU A 58 -10.65 28.19 -10.04
N ASN A 59 -11.49 27.24 -10.41
CA ASN A 59 -12.59 26.76 -9.57
C ASN A 59 -12.09 25.80 -8.49
N PHE A 60 -11.57 26.33 -7.39
CA PHE A 60 -11.12 25.54 -6.25
C PHE A 60 -12.23 25.19 -5.25
N GLU A 61 -13.47 25.60 -5.52
CA GLU A 61 -14.58 25.38 -4.59
C GLU A 61 -14.83 23.88 -4.33
N ASN A 62 -14.73 23.04 -5.36
CA ASN A 62 -14.85 21.60 -5.21
C ASN A 62 -13.81 21.00 -4.25
N PHE A 63 -12.58 21.49 -4.27
CA PHE A 63 -11.53 21.04 -3.36
C PHE A 63 -11.83 21.44 -1.91
N VAL A 64 -12.29 22.67 -1.70
CA VAL A 64 -12.69 23.15 -0.36
C VAL A 64 -13.88 22.36 0.16
N GLN A 65 -14.92 22.18 -0.67
CA GLN A 65 -16.10 21.40 -0.30
C GLN A 65 -15.77 19.92 -0.05
N ALA A 66 -14.94 19.31 -0.90
CA ALA A 66 -14.50 17.93 -0.70
C ALA A 66 -13.74 17.77 0.62
N PHE A 67 -12.79 18.67 0.91
CA PHE A 67 -12.01 18.64 2.13
C PHE A 67 -12.87 18.79 3.39
N GLN A 68 -13.80 19.73 3.38
CA GLN A 68 -14.64 20.03 4.54
C GLN A 68 -15.74 18.99 4.75
N ARG A 69 -16.53 18.67 3.71
CA ARG A 69 -17.70 17.77 3.82
C ARG A 69 -17.30 16.31 4.08
N ALA A 70 -16.17 15.87 3.50
CA ALA A 70 -15.65 14.53 3.75
C ALA A 70 -14.77 14.44 5.01
N ASN A 71 -14.63 15.52 5.78
CA ASN A 71 -13.81 15.60 6.99
C ASN A 71 -12.38 15.08 6.75
N MET A 72 -11.78 15.46 5.60
CA MET A 72 -10.51 14.89 5.13
C MET A 72 -9.36 15.17 6.09
N GLY A 73 -9.36 16.29 6.81
CA GLY A 73 -8.34 16.58 7.82
C GLY A 73 -8.27 15.49 8.88
N ARG A 74 -9.41 15.08 9.42
CA ARG A 74 -9.47 13.98 10.39
C ARG A 74 -9.18 12.62 9.74
N ALA A 75 -9.64 12.42 8.51
CA ALA A 75 -9.37 11.21 7.74
C ALA A 75 -7.86 11.01 7.51
N PHE A 76 -7.12 12.06 7.20
CA PHE A 76 -5.65 12.00 7.08
C PHE A 76 -4.97 11.65 8.40
N ILE A 77 -5.40 12.26 9.52
CA ILE A 77 -4.83 11.95 10.83
C ILE A 77 -5.08 10.48 11.19
N ASN A 78 -6.32 10.00 11.06
CA ASN A 78 -6.67 8.61 11.35
C ASN A 78 -5.89 7.63 10.44
N SER A 79 -5.86 7.89 9.14
CA SER A 79 -5.10 7.06 8.19
C SER A 79 -3.59 7.06 8.49
N ALA A 80 -3.02 8.21 8.87
CA ALA A 80 -1.61 8.29 9.25
C ALA A 80 -1.32 7.49 10.52
N ILE A 81 -2.17 7.58 11.54
CA ILE A 81 -2.03 6.80 12.78
C ILE A 81 -2.12 5.30 12.46
N VAL A 82 -3.14 4.87 11.72
CA VAL A 82 -3.29 3.47 11.30
C VAL A 82 -2.06 3.01 10.52
N LEU A 83 -1.64 3.76 9.52
CA LEU A 83 -0.51 3.43 8.66
C LEU A 83 0.78 3.26 9.46
N VAL A 84 1.12 4.24 10.29
CA VAL A 84 2.36 4.21 11.09
C VAL A 84 2.34 3.03 12.07
N CYS A 85 1.24 2.85 12.82
CA CYS A 85 1.13 1.75 13.77
C CYS A 85 1.21 0.38 13.09
N VAL A 86 0.47 0.20 11.99
CA VAL A 86 0.45 -1.07 11.24
C VAL A 86 1.83 -1.37 10.66
N LEU A 87 2.50 -0.40 10.05
CA LEU A 87 3.84 -0.62 9.48
C LEU A 87 4.87 -0.94 10.55
N LEU A 88 4.87 -0.23 11.68
CA LEU A 88 5.80 -0.49 12.78
C LEU A 88 5.61 -1.89 13.36
N VAL A 89 4.38 -2.23 13.73
CA VAL A 89 4.09 -3.53 14.37
C VAL A 89 4.31 -4.68 13.40
N SER A 90 3.79 -4.60 12.17
CA SER A 90 3.95 -5.65 11.15
C SER A 90 5.42 -5.88 10.80
N THR A 91 6.22 -4.80 10.69
CA THR A 91 7.66 -4.92 10.42
C THR A 91 8.40 -5.57 11.58
N LEU A 92 8.16 -5.12 12.81
CA LEU A 92 8.81 -5.70 13.99
C LEU A 92 8.48 -7.18 14.16
N VAL A 93 7.20 -7.53 14.13
CA VAL A 93 6.75 -8.92 14.29
C VAL A 93 7.18 -9.77 13.10
N GLY A 94 7.03 -9.27 11.88
CA GLY A 94 7.39 -10.00 10.66
C GLY A 94 8.88 -10.30 10.54
N THR A 95 9.75 -9.34 10.86
CA THR A 95 11.20 -9.54 10.81
C THR A 95 11.69 -10.49 11.91
N GLN A 96 11.15 -10.41 13.13
CA GLN A 96 11.48 -11.34 14.22
C GLN A 96 11.02 -12.77 13.88
N LEU A 97 9.81 -12.93 13.37
CA LEU A 97 9.29 -14.21 12.96
C LEU A 97 10.12 -14.82 11.83
N ALA A 98 10.47 -14.03 10.83
CA ALA A 98 11.34 -14.45 9.73
C ALA A 98 12.73 -14.87 10.22
N TYR A 99 13.31 -14.13 11.18
CA TYR A 99 14.57 -14.49 11.81
C TYR A 99 14.50 -15.86 12.48
N VAL A 100 13.50 -16.08 13.32
CA VAL A 100 13.30 -17.36 14.02
C VAL A 100 13.09 -18.50 13.02
N LEU A 101 12.21 -18.32 12.04
CA LEU A 101 11.94 -19.35 11.04
C LEU A 101 13.12 -19.66 10.12
N ASN A 102 14.00 -18.69 9.88
CA ASN A 102 15.17 -18.90 9.02
C ASN A 102 16.38 -19.47 9.77
N ARG A 103 16.70 -18.94 10.95
CA ARG A 103 17.95 -19.28 11.67
C ARG A 103 17.82 -20.47 12.62
N PHE A 104 16.65 -20.67 13.20
CA PHE A 104 16.48 -21.71 14.22
C PHE A 104 15.80 -22.95 13.65
N LYS A 105 16.47 -24.12 13.86
CA LYS A 105 15.92 -25.43 13.51
C LYS A 105 15.24 -26.00 14.76
N PHE A 106 13.92 -26.10 14.71
CA PHE A 106 13.12 -26.71 15.77
C PHE A 106 12.02 -27.60 15.18
N PRO A 107 11.52 -28.59 15.94
CA PRO A 107 10.39 -29.43 15.50
C PRO A 107 9.18 -28.57 15.15
N GLY A 108 8.63 -28.72 13.96
CA GLY A 108 7.47 -27.95 13.50
C GLY A 108 7.80 -26.68 12.69
N ASN A 109 9.07 -26.27 12.54
CA ASN A 109 9.42 -25.10 11.74
C ASN A 109 8.82 -25.15 10.33
N GLY A 110 8.99 -26.28 9.62
CA GLY A 110 8.42 -26.46 8.28
C GLY A 110 6.88 -26.45 8.27
N LEU A 111 6.25 -27.01 9.31
CA LEU A 111 4.79 -26.95 9.46
C LEU A 111 4.30 -25.51 9.59
N ILE A 112 4.95 -24.70 10.42
CA ILE A 112 4.58 -23.30 10.62
C ILE A 112 4.72 -22.53 9.31
N ARG A 113 5.83 -22.69 8.58
CA ARG A 113 6.01 -22.07 7.25
C ARG A 113 4.87 -22.44 6.29
N ASN A 114 4.52 -23.73 6.22
CA ASN A 114 3.46 -24.20 5.34
C ASN A 114 2.08 -23.71 5.77
N LEU A 115 1.82 -23.57 7.08
CA LEU A 115 0.56 -23.00 7.57
C LEU A 115 0.41 -21.51 7.19
N PHE A 116 1.49 -20.72 7.21
CA PHE A 116 1.45 -19.35 6.69
C PHE A 116 1.13 -19.31 5.20
N LEU A 117 1.76 -20.19 4.38
CA LEU A 117 1.44 -20.29 2.96
C LEU A 117 -0.03 -20.69 2.76
N PHE A 118 -0.49 -21.70 3.48
CA PHE A 118 -1.89 -22.12 3.41
C PHE A 118 -2.85 -21.00 3.79
N ALA A 119 -2.56 -20.27 4.87
CA ALA A 119 -3.36 -19.13 5.29
C ALA A 119 -3.44 -18.03 4.22
N SER A 120 -2.39 -17.81 3.43
CA SER A 120 -2.39 -16.83 2.34
C SER A 120 -3.29 -17.21 1.16
N LEU A 121 -3.64 -18.49 1.02
CA LEU A 121 -4.55 -18.97 -0.03
C LEU A 121 -6.03 -18.80 0.35
N LEU A 122 -6.33 -18.56 1.63
CA LEU A 122 -7.70 -18.36 2.08
C LEU A 122 -8.20 -16.99 1.61
N PRO A 123 -9.36 -16.93 0.95
CA PRO A 123 -9.92 -15.65 0.48
C PRO A 123 -10.32 -14.81 1.69
N GLY A 124 -9.68 -13.64 1.85
CA GLY A 124 -9.91 -12.74 2.99
C GLY A 124 -11.38 -12.35 3.18
N VAL A 125 -12.12 -12.17 2.07
CA VAL A 125 -13.55 -11.84 2.10
C VAL A 125 -14.38 -12.95 2.74
N ALA A 126 -14.05 -14.23 2.49
CA ALA A 126 -14.76 -15.35 3.08
C ALA A 126 -14.56 -15.43 4.61
N MET A 127 -13.42 -14.95 5.10
CA MET A 127 -13.11 -14.95 6.53
C MET A 127 -13.71 -13.75 7.29
N GLN A 128 -14.23 -12.74 6.59
CA GLN A 128 -14.71 -11.51 7.19
C GLN A 128 -15.83 -11.70 8.22
N ILE A 129 -16.73 -12.66 7.99
CA ILE A 129 -17.84 -12.92 8.91
C ILE A 129 -17.30 -13.36 10.29
N SER A 130 -16.37 -14.32 10.29
CA SER A 130 -15.77 -14.83 11.52
C SER A 130 -14.90 -13.79 12.21
N VAL A 131 -14.12 -13.02 11.42
CA VAL A 131 -13.30 -11.93 11.97
C VAL A 131 -14.18 -10.84 12.58
N TYR A 132 -15.28 -10.47 11.90
CA TYR A 132 -16.23 -9.49 12.43
C TYR A 132 -16.82 -9.94 13.77
N GLU A 133 -17.23 -11.21 13.89
CA GLU A 133 -17.76 -11.75 15.12
C GLU A 133 -16.75 -11.70 16.28
N ILE A 134 -15.49 -12.04 16.02
CA ILE A 134 -14.40 -11.94 17.00
C ILE A 134 -14.20 -10.48 17.42
N MET A 135 -14.10 -9.56 16.46
CA MET A 135 -13.91 -8.14 16.72
C MET A 135 -15.07 -7.55 17.53
N TYR A 136 -16.30 -7.98 17.23
CA TYR A 136 -17.49 -7.58 17.96
C TYR A 136 -17.45 -8.09 19.42
N LYS A 137 -17.15 -9.37 19.65
CA LYS A 137 -17.02 -9.97 20.99
C LYS A 137 -15.93 -9.33 21.83
N LEU A 138 -14.85 -8.86 21.19
CA LEU A 138 -13.74 -8.14 21.85
C LEU A 138 -14.05 -6.66 22.10
N GLY A 139 -15.18 -6.13 21.63
CA GLY A 139 -15.50 -4.70 21.74
C GLY A 139 -14.64 -3.80 20.84
N PHE A 140 -14.09 -4.33 19.76
CA PHE A 140 -13.18 -3.63 18.86
C PHE A 140 -13.88 -3.00 17.64
N ILE A 141 -15.18 -3.22 17.50
CA ILE A 141 -15.98 -2.53 16.47
C ILE A 141 -16.08 -1.05 16.82
N ASN A 142 -16.00 -0.20 15.82
CA ASN A 142 -16.01 1.27 15.94
C ASN A 142 -14.90 1.82 16.87
N SER A 143 -13.73 1.17 16.83
CA SER A 143 -12.54 1.54 17.59
C SER A 143 -11.33 1.60 16.67
N LEU A 144 -10.64 2.75 16.67
CA LEU A 144 -9.40 2.90 15.87
C LEU A 144 -8.32 1.93 16.35
N LEU A 145 -8.21 1.73 17.67
CA LEU A 145 -7.25 0.77 18.23
C LEU A 145 -7.59 -0.66 17.82
N GLY A 146 -8.87 -1.06 17.89
CA GLY A 146 -9.31 -2.37 17.44
C GLY A 146 -8.99 -2.59 15.96
N TYR A 147 -9.27 -1.60 15.12
CA TYR A 147 -8.96 -1.64 13.70
C TYR A 147 -7.44 -1.77 13.45
N ILE A 148 -6.60 -1.02 14.17
CA ILE A 148 -5.13 -1.13 14.09
C ILE A 148 -4.67 -2.55 14.46
N ILE A 149 -5.16 -3.10 15.58
CA ILE A 149 -4.80 -4.46 16.02
C ILE A 149 -5.16 -5.49 14.96
N MET A 150 -6.34 -5.38 14.34
CA MET A 150 -6.76 -6.27 13.25
C MET A 150 -5.82 -6.13 12.03
N MET A 151 -5.49 -4.90 11.64
CA MET A 151 -4.63 -4.62 10.48
C MET A 151 -3.15 -4.99 10.71
N CYS A 152 -2.71 -5.05 11.98
CA CYS A 152 -1.37 -5.53 12.38
C CYS A 152 -1.22 -7.05 12.23
N GLY A 153 -2.29 -7.78 11.90
CA GLY A 153 -2.25 -9.21 11.66
C GLY A 153 -1.16 -9.63 10.68
N THR A 154 -0.86 -10.90 10.69
CA THR A 154 0.27 -11.52 10.00
C THR A 154 0.24 -11.23 8.49
N ASP A 155 1.20 -10.45 8.03
CA ASP A 155 1.41 -10.22 6.59
C ASP A 155 2.34 -11.29 6.03
N VAL A 156 1.76 -12.34 5.48
CA VAL A 156 2.51 -13.50 4.96
C VAL A 156 3.49 -13.07 3.87
N ILE A 157 3.11 -12.15 2.99
CA ILE A 157 3.98 -11.66 1.90
C ILE A 157 5.24 -11.03 2.49
N SER A 158 5.09 -10.12 3.44
CA SER A 158 6.21 -9.48 4.12
C SER A 158 7.13 -10.47 4.83
N ILE A 159 6.56 -11.47 5.52
CA ILE A 159 7.34 -12.52 6.20
C ILE A 159 8.20 -13.28 5.21
N TYR A 160 7.66 -13.68 4.04
CA TYR A 160 8.41 -14.38 3.03
C TYR A 160 9.48 -13.52 2.38
N ILE A 161 9.22 -12.24 2.15
CA ILE A 161 10.24 -11.27 1.71
C ILE A 161 11.40 -11.26 2.71
N TYR A 162 11.12 -11.17 4.01
CA TYR A 162 12.16 -11.16 5.04
C TYR A 162 12.92 -12.49 5.12
N ILE A 163 12.23 -13.63 5.02
CA ILE A 163 12.87 -14.94 4.99
C ILE A 163 13.86 -15.05 3.82
N GLN A 164 13.44 -14.65 2.62
CA GLN A 164 14.31 -14.67 1.44
C GLN A 164 15.54 -13.76 1.58
N PHE A 165 15.38 -12.60 2.23
CA PHE A 165 16.51 -11.73 2.51
C PHE A 165 17.46 -12.34 3.56
N PHE A 166 16.94 -12.99 4.60
CA PHE A 166 17.76 -13.70 5.57
C PHE A 166 18.56 -14.85 4.95
N GLU A 167 18.02 -15.55 3.94
CA GLU A 167 18.72 -16.60 3.20
C GLU A 167 19.98 -16.09 2.47
N ASN A 168 20.02 -14.79 2.13
CA ASN A 168 21.18 -14.17 1.49
C ASN A 168 22.19 -13.58 2.49
N ILE A 169 21.87 -13.54 3.78
CA ILE A 169 22.79 -13.08 4.83
C ILE A 169 23.56 -14.26 5.38
N PRO A 170 24.91 -14.28 5.32
CA PRO A 170 25.72 -15.38 5.81
C PRO A 170 25.48 -15.65 7.31
N VAL A 171 25.35 -16.93 7.69
CA VAL A 171 25.15 -17.35 9.10
C VAL A 171 26.37 -17.03 9.94
N SER A 172 27.55 -16.92 9.34
CA SER A 172 28.81 -16.55 10.02
C SER A 172 28.72 -15.20 10.77
N LEU A 173 27.83 -14.30 10.37
CA LEU A 173 27.59 -13.06 11.12
C LEU A 173 26.93 -13.33 12.48
N ASP A 174 25.98 -14.25 12.52
CA ASP A 174 25.33 -14.69 13.76
C ASP A 174 26.37 -15.39 14.67
N GLU A 175 27.19 -16.28 14.09
CA GLU A 175 28.24 -17.06 14.80
C GLU A 175 29.31 -16.14 15.38
N SER A 176 29.80 -15.16 14.59
CA SER A 176 30.75 -14.15 15.08
C SER A 176 30.17 -13.33 16.22
N GLY A 177 28.91 -12.90 16.12
CA GLY A 177 28.24 -12.18 17.19
C GLY A 177 28.13 -12.99 18.48
N VAL A 178 27.85 -14.31 18.38
CA VAL A 178 27.83 -15.20 19.55
C VAL A 178 29.23 -15.35 20.13
N MET A 179 30.27 -15.48 19.31
CA MET A 179 31.67 -15.57 19.78
C MET A 179 32.10 -14.29 20.51
N ASP A 180 31.62 -13.13 20.10
CA ASP A 180 31.83 -11.85 20.77
C ASP A 180 30.96 -11.67 22.04
N GLY A 181 30.20 -12.70 22.44
CA GLY A 181 29.36 -12.71 23.63
C GLY A 181 28.03 -11.93 23.48
N ALA A 182 27.64 -11.58 22.27
CA ALA A 182 26.36 -10.88 22.03
C ALA A 182 25.18 -11.84 22.18
N SER A 183 24.10 -11.37 22.82
CA SER A 183 22.83 -12.10 22.86
C SER A 183 22.17 -12.13 21.48
N TYR A 184 21.30 -13.13 21.22
CA TYR A 184 20.52 -13.20 19.98
C TYR A 184 19.69 -11.93 19.70
N PHE A 185 19.20 -11.26 20.76
CA PHE A 185 18.55 -9.95 20.65
C PHE A 185 19.50 -8.88 20.11
N THR A 186 20.72 -8.84 20.64
CA THR A 186 21.75 -7.89 20.18
C THR A 186 22.13 -8.15 18.73
N ILE A 187 22.34 -9.41 18.36
CA ILE A 187 22.65 -9.83 16.99
C ILE A 187 21.50 -9.40 16.06
N PHE A 188 20.25 -9.71 16.42
CA PHE A 188 19.10 -9.34 15.61
C PHE A 188 18.99 -7.84 15.41
N TYR A 189 18.94 -7.05 16.50
CA TYR A 189 18.66 -5.61 16.39
C TYR A 189 19.83 -4.78 15.90
N ARG A 190 21.08 -5.14 16.25
CA ARG A 190 22.25 -4.34 15.92
C ARG A 190 22.98 -4.78 14.65
N ILE A 191 22.86 -6.03 14.25
CA ILE A 191 23.58 -6.58 13.10
C ILE A 191 22.62 -6.90 11.97
N LEU A 192 21.62 -7.74 12.20
CA LEU A 192 20.78 -8.29 11.14
C LEU A 192 19.68 -7.33 10.68
N LEU A 193 18.98 -6.67 11.59
CA LEU A 193 17.87 -5.77 11.25
C LEU A 193 18.31 -4.60 10.35
N PRO A 194 19.48 -3.95 10.56
CA PRO A 194 20.00 -2.95 9.63
C PRO A 194 20.28 -3.50 8.23
N LEU A 195 20.74 -4.74 8.11
CA LEU A 195 21.00 -5.41 6.83
C LEU A 195 19.70 -5.73 6.07
N LEU A 196 18.57 -5.89 6.78
CA LEU A 196 17.25 -6.10 6.20
C LEU A 196 16.61 -4.81 5.66
N LYS A 197 17.24 -3.65 5.78
CA LYS A 197 16.66 -2.36 5.36
C LYS A 197 16.03 -2.38 3.96
N PRO A 198 16.62 -2.97 2.91
CA PRO A 198 15.98 -3.04 1.59
C PRO A 198 14.67 -3.85 1.61
N ALA A 199 14.66 -4.99 2.31
CA ALA A 199 13.48 -5.84 2.47
C ALA A 199 12.36 -5.11 3.25
N ILE A 200 12.74 -4.42 4.33
CA ILE A 200 11.81 -3.62 5.14
C ILE A 200 11.17 -2.52 4.28
N VAL A 201 11.96 -1.79 3.50
CA VAL A 201 11.41 -0.75 2.61
C VAL A 201 10.42 -1.35 1.61
N THR A 202 10.77 -2.46 0.96
CA THR A 202 9.88 -3.14 0.00
C THR A 202 8.58 -3.56 0.66
N SER A 203 8.66 -4.22 1.82
CA SER A 203 7.50 -4.66 2.58
C SER A 203 6.63 -3.47 3.05
N CYS A 204 7.25 -2.41 3.57
CA CYS A 204 6.54 -1.20 3.98
C CYS A 204 5.80 -0.53 2.83
N ILE A 205 6.35 -0.54 1.62
CA ILE A 205 5.67 0.02 0.44
C ILE A 205 4.44 -0.83 0.11
N LEU A 206 4.60 -2.15 -0.01
CA LEU A 206 3.50 -3.04 -0.37
C LEU A 206 2.37 -2.99 0.67
N LYS A 207 2.72 -3.16 1.94
CA LYS A 207 1.76 -3.10 3.06
C LYS A 207 1.16 -1.71 3.22
N GLY A 208 1.99 -0.67 3.07
CA GLY A 208 1.57 0.73 3.23
C GLY A 208 0.55 1.16 2.19
N VAL A 209 0.79 0.86 0.91
CA VAL A 209 -0.17 1.14 -0.17
C VAL A 209 -1.47 0.39 0.07
N GLY A 210 -1.41 -0.90 0.45
CA GLY A 210 -2.59 -1.68 0.79
C GLY A 210 -3.37 -1.07 1.95
N THR A 211 -2.69 -0.72 3.04
CA THR A 211 -3.32 -0.13 4.24
C THR A 211 -3.95 1.24 3.97
N TYR A 212 -3.26 2.10 3.19
CA TYR A 212 -3.77 3.43 2.87
C TYR A 212 -5.04 3.39 2.00
N ASN A 213 -5.11 2.45 1.07
CA ASN A 213 -6.24 2.27 0.15
C ASN A 213 -7.33 1.34 0.69
N GLU A 214 -7.16 0.80 1.92
CA GLU A 214 -8.13 -0.15 2.48
C GLU A 214 -9.46 0.52 2.82
N TYR A 215 -10.42 0.31 1.93
CA TYR A 215 -11.78 0.84 2.07
C TYR A 215 -12.71 -0.15 2.76
N TYR A 216 -12.69 -1.42 2.32
CA TYR A 216 -13.70 -2.40 2.70
C TYR A 216 -13.71 -2.67 4.21
N SER A 217 -12.56 -3.04 4.76
CA SER A 217 -12.43 -3.29 6.20
C SER A 217 -12.64 -2.00 7.00
N ALA A 218 -12.09 -0.85 6.54
CA ALA A 218 -12.31 0.41 7.22
C ALA A 218 -13.79 0.81 7.24
N ASN A 219 -14.53 0.55 6.17
CA ASN A 219 -15.97 0.83 6.13
C ASN A 219 -16.77 -0.08 7.04
N LEU A 220 -16.37 -1.35 7.18
CA LEU A 220 -17.04 -2.36 7.99
C LEU A 220 -16.80 -2.14 9.50
N TYR A 221 -15.56 -1.89 9.89
CA TYR A 221 -15.15 -1.84 11.31
C TYR A 221 -15.19 -0.44 11.92
N LEU A 222 -15.05 0.64 11.14
CA LEU A 222 -15.09 2.03 11.59
C LEU A 222 -16.43 2.66 11.15
N GLN A 223 -17.47 2.44 11.95
CA GLN A 223 -18.84 2.84 11.59
C GLN A 223 -19.12 4.33 11.80
N ASP A 224 -18.47 4.95 12.78
CA ASP A 224 -18.59 6.40 13.02
C ASP A 224 -17.77 7.18 11.99
N LYS A 225 -18.41 7.53 10.88
CA LYS A 225 -17.77 8.29 9.79
C LYS A 225 -17.43 9.74 10.14
N LYS A 226 -17.92 10.27 11.27
CA LYS A 226 -17.55 11.61 11.74
C LYS A 226 -16.25 11.58 12.55
N MET A 227 -16.11 10.59 13.43
CA MET A 227 -14.98 10.51 14.34
C MET A 227 -13.83 9.64 13.80
N LEU A 228 -14.15 8.62 13.01
CA LEU A 228 -13.22 7.59 12.56
C LEU A 228 -13.15 7.45 11.02
N PRO A 229 -13.25 8.53 10.22
CA PRO A 229 -13.06 8.40 8.79
C PRO A 229 -11.59 8.04 8.50
N THR A 230 -11.36 7.20 7.49
CA THR A 230 -10.06 7.06 6.83
C THR A 230 -10.10 7.79 5.49
N VAL A 231 -8.96 8.06 4.87
CA VAL A 231 -8.92 8.71 3.56
C VAL A 231 -9.73 7.91 2.54
N ALA A 232 -9.57 6.59 2.53
CA ALA A 232 -10.32 5.71 1.63
C ALA A 232 -11.83 5.79 1.86
N THR A 233 -12.32 5.82 3.11
CA THR A 233 -13.75 5.90 3.40
C THR A 233 -14.33 7.30 3.22
N SER A 234 -13.55 8.36 3.36
CA SER A 234 -14.00 9.74 3.22
C SER A 234 -14.48 10.08 1.81
N LEU A 235 -13.85 9.49 0.79
CA LEU A 235 -14.22 9.71 -0.61
C LEU A 235 -15.64 9.21 -0.95
N TYR A 236 -16.13 8.22 -0.24
CA TYR A 236 -17.48 7.67 -0.44
C TYR A 236 -18.60 8.54 0.16
N THR A 237 -18.27 9.62 0.87
CA THR A 237 -19.26 10.59 1.39
C THR A 237 -20.10 11.21 0.28
N PHE A 238 -19.56 11.30 -0.94
CA PHE A 238 -20.21 11.91 -2.10
C PHE A 238 -20.91 10.90 -3.02
N VAL A 239 -20.91 9.62 -2.65
CA VAL A 239 -21.63 8.56 -3.36
C VAL A 239 -23.00 8.37 -2.69
N GLY A 240 -24.07 8.64 -3.40
CA GLY A 240 -25.43 8.56 -2.86
C GLY A 240 -26.38 7.76 -3.74
N PRO A 241 -27.51 7.28 -3.20
CA PRO A 241 -28.50 6.49 -3.94
C PRO A 241 -29.22 7.30 -5.04
N LEU A 242 -29.24 8.63 -4.93
CA LEU A 242 -29.85 9.54 -5.91
C LEU A 242 -28.84 10.13 -6.92
N GLY A 243 -27.59 9.64 -6.89
CA GLY A 243 -26.52 10.11 -7.75
C GLY A 243 -25.26 10.44 -6.96
N SER A 244 -24.14 10.46 -7.67
CA SER A 244 -22.82 10.75 -7.10
C SER A 244 -22.32 12.13 -7.59
N LYS A 245 -21.72 12.90 -6.71
CA LYS A 245 -21.08 14.17 -7.06
C LYS A 245 -19.64 13.90 -7.50
N TYR A 246 -19.49 13.53 -8.78
CA TYR A 246 -18.19 13.14 -9.32
C TYR A 246 -17.15 14.26 -9.31
N ASN A 247 -17.54 15.52 -9.46
CA ASN A 247 -16.67 16.67 -9.32
C ASN A 247 -16.03 16.75 -7.90
N LEU A 248 -16.82 16.50 -6.84
CA LEU A 248 -16.31 16.46 -5.46
C LEU A 248 -15.50 15.18 -5.21
N ILE A 249 -15.90 14.04 -5.75
CA ILE A 249 -15.13 12.79 -5.66
C ILE A 249 -13.75 12.99 -6.30
N CYS A 250 -13.69 13.52 -7.51
CA CYS A 250 -12.44 13.78 -8.22
C CYS A 250 -11.55 14.77 -7.47
N ALA A 251 -12.11 15.86 -6.93
CA ALA A 251 -11.37 16.80 -6.09
C ALA A 251 -10.80 16.09 -4.84
N GLY A 252 -11.59 15.28 -4.16
CA GLY A 252 -11.16 14.49 -3.02
C GLY A 252 -10.09 13.46 -3.36
N VAL A 253 -10.18 12.78 -4.51
CA VAL A 253 -9.16 11.86 -5.02
C VAL A 253 -7.83 12.59 -5.24
N ILE A 254 -7.85 13.77 -5.87
CA ILE A 254 -6.62 14.56 -6.07
C ILE A 254 -5.99 14.95 -4.72
N ILE A 255 -6.78 15.42 -3.77
CA ILE A 255 -6.29 15.74 -2.42
C ILE A 255 -5.68 14.49 -1.76
N SER A 256 -6.33 13.32 -1.88
CA SER A 256 -5.85 12.07 -1.29
C SER A 256 -4.57 11.54 -1.93
N LEU A 257 -4.30 11.88 -3.18
CA LEU A 257 -3.07 11.51 -3.90
C LEU A 257 -1.85 12.30 -3.44
N LEU A 258 -2.01 13.52 -2.93
CA LEU A 258 -0.88 14.40 -2.60
C LEU A 258 0.12 13.76 -1.61
N PRO A 259 -0.28 13.17 -0.47
CA PRO A 259 0.66 12.52 0.44
C PRO A 259 1.37 11.32 -0.22
N ALA A 260 0.65 10.52 -1.01
CA ALA A 260 1.22 9.37 -1.70
C ALA A 260 2.28 9.81 -2.74
N LEU A 261 2.02 10.88 -3.50
CA LEU A 261 2.97 11.47 -4.44
C LEU A 261 4.21 12.02 -3.73
N LEU A 262 4.03 12.71 -2.59
CA LEU A 262 5.16 13.22 -1.80
C LEU A 262 6.04 12.06 -1.30
N ILE A 263 5.44 11.00 -0.76
CA ILE A 263 6.16 9.81 -0.32
C ILE A 263 6.87 9.15 -1.51
N PHE A 264 6.21 9.00 -2.65
CA PHE A 264 6.81 8.42 -3.85
C PHE A 264 8.03 9.22 -4.33
N ILE A 265 7.90 10.55 -4.48
CA ILE A 265 9.00 11.41 -4.92
C ILE A 265 10.21 11.34 -3.97
N THR A 266 9.96 11.31 -2.66
CA THR A 266 11.03 11.25 -1.66
C THR A 266 11.67 9.87 -1.55
N CYS A 267 10.89 8.81 -1.73
CA CYS A 267 11.32 7.41 -1.54
C CYS A 267 11.57 6.64 -2.84
N GLN A 268 11.43 7.26 -4.03
CA GLN A 268 11.54 6.55 -5.32
C GLN A 268 12.82 5.74 -5.50
N LYS A 269 13.97 6.26 -5.03
CA LYS A 269 15.25 5.55 -5.13
C LYS A 269 15.24 4.25 -4.31
N GLN A 270 14.70 4.31 -3.11
CA GLN A 270 14.55 3.16 -2.21
C GLN A 270 13.54 2.15 -2.78
N ILE A 271 12.44 2.65 -3.37
CA ILE A 271 11.43 1.83 -4.04
C ILE A 271 12.06 1.01 -5.17
N TYR A 272 12.81 1.67 -6.06
CA TYR A 272 13.47 0.99 -7.18
C TYR A 272 14.55 0.02 -6.72
N SER A 273 15.38 0.38 -5.73
CA SER A 273 16.42 -0.52 -5.20
C SER A 273 15.84 -1.73 -4.50
N GLY A 274 14.73 -1.58 -3.77
CA GLY A 274 14.05 -2.69 -3.10
C GLY A 274 13.42 -3.67 -4.09
N LEU A 275 12.78 -3.18 -5.16
CA LEU A 275 12.17 -4.02 -6.19
C LEU A 275 13.21 -4.76 -7.05
N THR A 276 14.33 -4.10 -7.37
CA THR A 276 15.37 -4.70 -8.21
C THR A 276 16.24 -5.71 -7.45
N SER A 277 16.52 -5.50 -6.17
CA SER A 277 17.30 -6.47 -5.37
C SER A 277 16.58 -7.80 -5.14
N GLY A 278 15.24 -7.82 -5.25
CA GLY A 278 14.45 -9.07 -5.28
C GLY A 278 14.35 -9.73 -6.65
N ALA A 279 14.59 -8.99 -7.74
CA ALA A 279 14.43 -9.46 -9.12
C ALA A 279 15.73 -9.95 -9.77
N VAL A 280 16.90 -9.57 -9.26
CA VAL A 280 18.20 -9.98 -9.82
C VAL A 280 18.65 -11.28 -9.16
N LYS A 281 18.03 -12.39 -9.56
CA LYS A 281 18.60 -13.74 -9.56
C LYS A 281 18.60 -14.20 -11.01
N GLY A 282 19.65 -13.87 -11.73
CA GLY A 282 19.96 -14.35 -13.06
C GLY A 282 21.42 -14.15 -13.32
#